data_f3fac0e89a4e1c9c91958f103b552b32
#
_entry.id   f3fac0e89a4e1c9c91958f103b552b32
#
_cell.length_a   1.000
_cell.length_b   1.000
_cell.length_c   1.000
_cell.angle_alpha   90.00
_cell.angle_beta   90.00
_cell.angle_gamma   90.00
#
_symmetry.space_group_name_H-M   'P 1'
#
loop_
_entity.id
_entity.type
_entity.pdbx_description
1 polymer ?
#
loop_
_entity_poly.entity_id
_entity_poly.type
_entity_poly.pdbx_seq_one_letter_code
_entity_poly.pdbx_strand_id
1 'polypeptide(L)'
;VPLWNFLQIKIYDAPFVVGTTAVIAAIVHGVGPGVSEEIFCRGFVVSNLMRIWKDKPNKFTHCMLVSGIAFGLLHAVNAIATGDIFAALVQVIYTAAIGVFDGAIFLRTRNIWGVILMHTLTDISAFIAVFDESIHVTGMDIVFCIFGSLVFIALAFYLIRPAKRAEMEALWADSWSFGNENGKTRA
;
A
#
# COMPACT_ATOMS: atom_id res chain seq x y z
N VAL A 1 3.28 8.15 -4.70
CA VAL A 1 3.10 7.11 -5.73
C VAL A 1 2.49 7.68 -7.02
N PRO A 2 1.35 8.44 -7.04
CA PRO A 2 0.84 9.00 -8.29
C PRO A 2 1.87 9.81 -9.08
N LEU A 3 2.67 10.64 -8.40
CA LEU A 3 3.75 11.39 -9.05
C LEU A 3 4.77 10.47 -9.73
N TRP A 4 5.03 9.30 -9.17
CA TRP A 4 5.91 8.28 -9.76
C TRP A 4 5.34 7.73 -11.07
N ASN A 5 4.04 7.42 -11.11
CA ASN A 5 3.39 6.97 -12.33
C ASN A 5 3.40 8.07 -13.42
N PHE A 6 3.14 9.33 -13.06
CA PHE A 6 3.27 10.45 -14.00
C PHE A 6 4.69 10.63 -14.53
N LEU A 7 5.70 10.40 -13.72
CA LEU A 7 7.09 10.42 -14.16
C LEU A 7 7.37 9.31 -15.20
N GLN A 8 6.88 8.10 -14.95
CA GLN A 8 6.98 6.99 -15.91
C GLN A 8 6.25 7.31 -17.22
N ILE A 9 5.00 7.79 -17.15
CA ILE A 9 4.25 8.24 -18.33
C ILE A 9 5.07 9.23 -19.16
N LYS A 10 5.70 10.21 -18.50
CA LYS A 10 6.53 11.22 -19.18
C LYS A 10 7.79 10.62 -19.80
N ILE A 11 8.44 9.68 -19.12
CA ILE A 11 9.68 9.05 -19.61
C ILE A 11 9.39 8.12 -20.81
N TYR A 12 8.29 7.37 -20.76
CA TYR A 12 7.89 6.47 -21.84
C TYR A 12 7.07 7.17 -22.94
N ASP A 13 6.79 8.46 -22.79
CA ASP A 13 5.91 9.21 -23.70
C ASP A 13 4.58 8.52 -23.97
N ALA A 14 4.06 7.86 -22.93
CA ALA A 14 2.84 7.07 -23.03
C ALA A 14 1.62 7.97 -23.26
N PRO A 15 0.76 7.67 -24.23
CA PRO A 15 -0.44 8.47 -24.49
C PRO A 15 -1.45 8.32 -23.35
N PHE A 16 -2.15 9.41 -23.04
CA PHE A 16 -3.27 9.36 -22.11
C PHE A 16 -4.50 8.72 -22.76
N VAL A 17 -5.24 7.97 -21.95
CA VAL A 17 -6.54 7.44 -22.34
C VAL A 17 -7.52 8.59 -22.56
N VAL A 18 -8.05 8.71 -23.78
CA VAL A 18 -9.00 9.73 -24.17
C VAL A 18 -10.34 9.06 -24.48
N GLY A 19 -11.34 9.39 -23.69
CA GLY A 19 -12.70 8.92 -23.90
C GLY A 19 -13.42 8.64 -22.58
N THR A 20 -14.71 8.94 -22.54
CA THR A 20 -15.53 8.83 -21.32
C THR A 20 -15.51 7.43 -20.72
N THR A 21 -15.64 6.39 -21.57
CA THR A 21 -15.64 4.99 -21.11
C THR A 21 -14.31 4.60 -20.46
N ALA A 22 -13.20 5.01 -21.05
CA ALA A 22 -11.88 4.69 -20.54
C ALA A 22 -11.59 5.44 -19.21
N VAL A 23 -12.02 6.69 -19.10
CA VAL A 23 -11.93 7.45 -17.84
C VAL A 23 -12.78 6.80 -16.74
N ILE A 24 -14.01 6.39 -17.06
CA ILE A 24 -14.86 5.68 -16.11
C ILE A 24 -14.21 4.36 -15.69
N ALA A 25 -13.65 3.60 -16.64
CA ALA A 25 -12.93 2.35 -16.32
C ALA A 25 -11.76 2.61 -15.38
N ALA A 26 -10.93 3.60 -15.64
CA ALA A 26 -9.80 3.98 -14.76
C ALA A 26 -10.27 4.35 -13.34
N ILE A 27 -11.37 5.09 -13.21
CA ILE A 27 -11.96 5.43 -11.91
C ILE A 27 -12.45 4.17 -11.19
N VAL A 28 -13.17 3.29 -11.87
CA VAL A 28 -13.71 2.05 -11.28
C VAL A 28 -12.57 1.13 -10.84
N HIS A 29 -11.57 0.94 -11.71
CA HIS A 29 -10.39 0.11 -11.41
C HIS A 29 -9.48 0.72 -10.33
N GLY A 30 -9.51 2.03 -10.13
CA GLY A 30 -8.75 2.67 -9.06
C GLY A 30 -9.50 2.71 -7.73
N VAL A 31 -10.79 3.07 -7.73
CA VAL A 31 -11.59 3.21 -6.49
C VAL A 31 -11.88 1.86 -5.85
N GLY A 32 -12.24 0.85 -6.64
CA GLY A 32 -12.61 -0.47 -6.13
C GLY A 32 -11.49 -1.11 -5.31
N PRO A 33 -10.30 -1.39 -5.92
CA PRO A 33 -9.15 -1.92 -5.20
C PRO A 33 -8.69 -1.00 -4.07
N GLY A 34 -8.52 0.31 -4.33
CA GLY A 34 -8.08 1.27 -3.33
C GLY A 34 -8.91 1.27 -2.06
N VAL A 35 -10.23 1.07 -2.15
CA VAL A 35 -11.11 0.96 -0.98
C VAL A 35 -11.03 -0.43 -0.36
N SER A 36 -11.25 -1.49 -1.14
CA SER A 36 -11.37 -2.85 -0.61
C SER A 36 -10.08 -3.38 -0.03
N GLU A 37 -8.96 -3.15 -0.71
CA GLU A 37 -7.66 -3.64 -0.28
C GLU A 37 -7.14 -2.88 0.94
N GLU A 38 -7.37 -1.57 1.04
CA GLU A 38 -6.98 -0.81 2.22
C GLU A 38 -7.83 -1.15 3.44
N ILE A 39 -9.13 -1.32 3.29
CA ILE A 39 -9.99 -1.79 4.38
C ILE A 39 -9.51 -3.15 4.89
N PHE A 40 -9.16 -4.06 3.99
CA PHE A 40 -8.65 -5.37 4.37
C PHE A 40 -7.24 -5.28 4.99
N CYS A 41 -6.28 -4.68 4.29
CA CYS A 41 -4.89 -4.71 4.73
C CYS A 41 -4.63 -3.80 5.94
N ARG A 42 -5.15 -2.58 5.95
CA ARG A 42 -4.91 -1.60 7.05
C ARG A 42 -6.01 -1.65 8.09
N GLY A 43 -7.26 -1.63 7.64
CA GLY A 43 -8.40 -1.69 8.54
C GLY A 43 -8.44 -2.99 9.34
N PHE A 44 -8.30 -4.13 8.68
CA PHE A 44 -8.39 -5.43 9.34
C PHE A 44 -7.03 -6.00 9.75
N VAL A 45 -6.10 -6.23 8.80
CA VAL A 45 -4.84 -6.96 9.09
C VAL A 45 -3.96 -6.16 10.05
N VAL A 46 -3.59 -4.90 9.73
CA VAL A 46 -2.72 -4.09 10.59
C VAL A 46 -3.34 -3.87 11.96
N SER A 47 -4.64 -3.55 12.02
CA SER A 47 -5.32 -3.32 13.30
C SER A 47 -5.35 -4.55 14.20
N ASN A 48 -5.53 -5.76 13.64
CA ASN A 48 -5.46 -7.00 14.41
C ASN A 48 -4.03 -7.35 14.81
N LEU A 49 -3.04 -7.20 13.92
CA LEU A 49 -1.64 -7.42 14.25
C LEU A 49 -1.18 -6.48 15.37
N MET A 50 -1.56 -5.21 15.33
CA MET A 50 -1.27 -4.26 16.38
C MET A 50 -1.86 -4.70 17.72
N ARG A 51 -3.08 -5.25 17.75
CA ARG A 51 -3.70 -5.78 18.95
C ARG A 51 -2.99 -7.04 19.48
N ILE A 52 -2.66 -7.99 18.59
CA ILE A 52 -1.97 -9.24 18.94
C ILE A 52 -0.56 -8.97 19.45
N TRP A 53 0.14 -8.00 18.86
CA TRP A 53 1.53 -7.68 19.19
C TRP A 53 1.68 -6.45 20.10
N LYS A 54 0.61 -6.03 20.78
CA LYS A 54 0.58 -4.82 21.61
C LYS A 54 1.78 -4.68 22.56
N ASP A 55 2.22 -5.80 23.15
CA ASP A 55 3.30 -5.85 24.15
C ASP A 55 4.69 -6.11 23.51
N LYS A 56 4.78 -6.29 22.18
CA LYS A 56 6.06 -6.52 21.51
C LYS A 56 6.82 -5.21 21.30
N PRO A 57 8.15 -5.19 21.53
CA PRO A 57 8.94 -3.96 21.46
C PRO A 57 8.99 -3.34 20.06
N ASN A 58 8.90 -4.14 19.01
CA ASN A 58 9.00 -3.70 17.61
C ASN A 58 7.68 -3.87 16.84
N LYS A 59 6.54 -3.81 17.54
CA LYS A 59 5.21 -4.05 16.95
C LYS A 59 4.93 -3.24 15.69
N PHE A 60 5.25 -1.94 15.68
CA PHE A 60 5.03 -1.07 14.53
C PHE A 60 5.80 -1.54 13.30
N THR A 61 7.08 -1.85 13.46
CA THR A 61 7.93 -2.35 12.37
C THR A 61 7.42 -3.70 11.86
N HIS A 62 7.09 -4.63 12.76
CA HIS A 62 6.59 -5.94 12.37
C HIS A 62 5.24 -5.85 11.65
N CYS A 63 4.30 -5.04 12.18
CA CYS A 63 3.00 -4.84 11.52
C CYS A 63 3.15 -4.24 10.13
N MET A 64 3.99 -3.22 10.00
CA MET A 64 4.30 -2.57 8.72
C MET A 64 4.85 -3.57 7.71
N LEU A 65 5.89 -4.31 8.08
CA LEU A 65 6.55 -5.27 7.18
C LEU A 65 5.63 -6.44 6.80
N VAL A 66 4.98 -7.05 7.78
CA VAL A 66 4.10 -8.21 7.51
C VAL A 66 2.91 -7.80 6.64
N SER A 67 2.27 -6.68 6.92
CA SER A 67 1.17 -6.19 6.10
C SER A 67 1.62 -5.82 4.69
N GLY A 68 2.77 -5.18 4.53
CA GLY A 68 3.29 -4.80 3.22
C GLY A 68 3.71 -6.00 2.38
N ILE A 69 4.39 -6.99 2.99
CA ILE A 69 4.77 -8.22 2.30
C ILE A 69 3.52 -9.02 1.89
N ALA A 70 2.55 -9.16 2.80
CA ALA A 70 1.29 -9.83 2.49
C ALA A 70 0.56 -9.14 1.33
N PHE A 71 0.51 -7.80 1.34
CA PHE A 71 -0.08 -7.01 0.26
C PHE A 71 0.62 -7.28 -1.09
N GLY A 72 1.95 -7.27 -1.12
CA GLY A 72 2.70 -7.61 -2.33
C GLY A 72 2.41 -9.03 -2.82
N LEU A 73 2.39 -10.01 -1.92
CA LEU A 73 2.13 -11.42 -2.26
C LEU A 73 0.72 -11.65 -2.84
N LEU A 74 -0.29 -10.86 -2.46
CA LEU A 74 -1.62 -10.93 -3.07
C LEU A 74 -1.57 -10.64 -4.59
N HIS A 75 -0.62 -9.83 -5.05
CA HIS A 75 -0.43 -9.53 -6.47
C HIS A 75 0.20 -10.69 -7.28
N ALA A 76 0.73 -11.73 -6.61
CA ALA A 76 1.24 -12.91 -7.31
C ALA A 76 0.15 -13.63 -8.15
N VAL A 77 -1.13 -13.45 -7.82
CA VAL A 77 -2.25 -13.97 -8.61
C VAL A 77 -2.23 -13.45 -10.06
N ASN A 78 -1.63 -12.28 -10.29
CA ASN A 78 -1.52 -11.69 -11.62
C ASN A 78 -0.65 -12.54 -12.57
N ALA A 79 0.26 -13.36 -12.04
CA ALA A 79 0.99 -14.33 -12.86
C ALA A 79 0.05 -15.34 -13.55
N ILE A 80 -1.05 -15.70 -12.87
CA ILE A 80 -2.07 -16.60 -13.45
C ILE A 80 -2.89 -15.87 -14.49
N ALA A 81 -3.24 -14.60 -14.22
CA ALA A 81 -4.09 -13.80 -15.12
C ALA A 81 -3.36 -13.41 -16.41
N THR A 82 -2.09 -13.04 -16.31
CA THR A 82 -1.28 -12.55 -17.47
C THR A 82 -0.45 -13.64 -18.14
N GLY A 83 -0.13 -14.74 -17.46
CA GLY A 83 0.81 -15.75 -17.90
C GLY A 83 2.28 -15.31 -17.81
N ASP A 84 2.58 -14.08 -17.37
CA ASP A 84 3.94 -13.54 -17.23
C ASP A 84 4.38 -13.56 -15.76
N ILE A 85 5.11 -14.62 -15.41
CA ILE A 85 5.64 -14.80 -14.05
C ILE A 85 6.66 -13.73 -13.70
N PHE A 86 7.46 -13.28 -14.67
CA PHE A 86 8.51 -12.30 -14.42
C PHE A 86 7.91 -10.90 -14.12
N ALA A 87 6.94 -10.47 -14.93
CA ALA A 87 6.22 -9.23 -14.69
C ALA A 87 5.51 -9.26 -13.33
N ALA A 88 4.88 -10.39 -12.99
CA ALA A 88 4.23 -10.56 -11.69
C ALA A 88 5.22 -10.49 -10.52
N LEU A 89 6.43 -11.06 -10.65
CA LEU A 89 7.47 -10.94 -9.61
C LEU A 89 7.94 -9.49 -9.42
N VAL A 90 8.15 -8.76 -10.50
CA VAL A 90 8.49 -7.33 -10.44
C VAL A 90 7.38 -6.56 -9.75
N GLN A 91 6.12 -6.83 -10.09
CA GLN A 91 4.96 -6.22 -9.44
C GLN A 91 4.90 -6.55 -7.94
N VAL A 92 5.07 -7.81 -7.55
CA VAL A 92 5.07 -8.25 -6.14
C VAL A 92 6.09 -7.45 -5.31
N ILE A 93 7.31 -7.27 -5.81
CA ILE A 93 8.36 -6.52 -5.12
C ILE A 93 7.94 -5.07 -4.93
N TYR A 94 7.49 -4.43 -5.99
CA TYR A 94 7.12 -3.02 -5.97
C TYR A 94 5.88 -2.75 -5.11
N THR A 95 4.85 -3.57 -5.25
CA THR A 95 3.62 -3.43 -4.45
C THR A 95 3.85 -3.78 -2.98
N ALA A 96 4.77 -4.72 -2.66
CA ALA A 96 5.17 -4.95 -1.27
C ALA A 96 5.82 -3.70 -0.66
N ALA A 97 6.68 -3.00 -1.39
CA ALA A 97 7.33 -1.78 -0.92
C ALA A 97 6.33 -0.64 -0.72
N ILE A 98 5.37 -0.47 -1.65
CA ILE A 98 4.24 0.46 -1.48
C ILE A 98 3.42 0.06 -0.26
N GLY A 99 3.10 -1.23 -0.13
CA GLY A 99 2.35 -1.75 1.00
C GLY A 99 3.01 -1.50 2.35
N VAL A 100 4.34 -1.57 2.43
CA VAL A 100 5.12 -1.19 3.61
C VAL A 100 4.97 0.31 3.89
N PHE A 101 5.06 1.15 2.87
CA PHE A 101 4.92 2.60 3.01
C PHE A 101 3.52 3.01 3.47
N ASP A 102 2.48 2.47 2.86
CA ASP A 102 1.08 2.73 3.22
C ASP A 102 0.77 2.22 4.64
N GLY A 103 1.33 1.06 5.01
CA GLY A 103 1.29 0.57 6.38
C GLY A 103 1.92 1.55 7.38
N ALA A 104 3.06 2.15 7.03
CA ALA A 104 3.71 3.17 7.87
C ALA A 104 2.86 4.43 8.00
N ILE A 105 2.23 4.90 6.93
CA ILE A 105 1.30 6.04 6.97
C ILE A 105 0.12 5.73 7.90
N PHE A 106 -0.51 4.57 7.73
CA PHE A 106 -1.63 4.17 8.55
C PHE A 106 -1.24 4.06 10.03
N LEU A 107 -0.10 3.44 10.34
CA LEU A 107 0.42 3.35 11.71
C LEU A 107 0.71 4.72 12.34
N ARG A 108 1.14 5.70 11.54
CA ARG A 108 1.44 7.07 11.97
C ARG A 108 0.21 7.95 12.15
N THR A 109 -0.84 7.72 11.40
CA THR A 109 -2.00 8.62 11.33
C THR A 109 -3.28 8.00 11.87
N ARG A 110 -3.36 6.67 11.86
CA ARG A 110 -4.59 5.89 12.10
C ARG A 110 -5.76 6.35 11.20
N ASN A 111 -5.42 6.99 10.10
CA ASN A 111 -6.38 7.50 9.13
C ASN A 111 -6.38 6.62 7.88
N ILE A 112 -7.40 5.78 7.75
CA ILE A 112 -7.56 4.88 6.60
C ILE A 112 -7.92 5.65 5.32
N TRP A 113 -8.63 6.77 5.44
CA TRP A 113 -9.06 7.54 4.26
C TRP A 113 -7.90 8.15 3.50
N GLY A 114 -6.85 8.58 4.23
CA GLY A 114 -5.63 9.08 3.60
C GLY A 114 -4.94 8.02 2.75
N VAL A 115 -4.89 6.78 3.26
CA VAL A 115 -4.27 5.65 2.54
C VAL A 115 -5.14 5.21 1.37
N ILE A 116 -6.46 5.09 1.56
CA ILE A 116 -7.43 4.81 0.48
C ILE A 116 -7.28 5.83 -0.66
N LEU A 117 -7.23 7.11 -0.33
CA LEU A 117 -7.07 8.17 -1.33
C LEU A 117 -5.75 8.03 -2.11
N MET A 118 -4.66 7.79 -1.40
CA MET A 118 -3.34 7.60 -2.04
C MET A 118 -3.33 6.38 -2.95
N HIS A 119 -3.85 5.25 -2.50
CA HIS A 119 -3.94 4.03 -3.29
C HIS A 119 -4.83 4.24 -4.52
N THR A 120 -6.05 4.73 -4.33
CA THR A 120 -6.98 5.06 -5.42
C THR A 120 -6.36 5.96 -6.49
N LEU A 121 -5.67 7.04 -6.08
CA LEU A 121 -5.00 7.93 -7.01
C LEU A 121 -3.82 7.26 -7.73
N THR A 122 -3.14 6.34 -7.07
CA THR A 122 -2.07 5.53 -7.67
C THR A 122 -2.62 4.68 -8.80
N ASP A 123 -3.69 3.95 -8.54
CA ASP A 123 -4.30 3.06 -9.53
C ASP A 123 -4.92 3.87 -10.68
N ILE A 124 -5.69 4.91 -10.39
CA ILE A 124 -6.23 5.79 -11.44
C ILE A 124 -5.08 6.30 -12.31
N SER A 125 -3.98 6.77 -11.74
CA SER A 125 -2.84 7.28 -12.50
C SER A 125 -2.14 6.20 -13.34
N ALA A 126 -2.20 4.94 -12.93
CA ALA A 126 -1.71 3.82 -13.72
C ALA A 126 -2.64 3.50 -14.90
N PHE A 127 -3.96 3.56 -14.68
CA PHE A 127 -4.95 3.21 -15.70
C PHE A 127 -5.26 4.32 -16.70
N ILE A 128 -4.91 5.58 -16.44
CA ILE A 128 -5.13 6.67 -17.40
C ILE A 128 -4.04 6.75 -18.49
N ALA A 129 -2.97 5.98 -18.40
CA ALA A 129 -1.96 5.87 -19.44
C ALA A 129 -2.19 4.59 -20.24
N VAL A 130 -2.10 4.71 -21.56
CA VAL A 130 -2.08 3.54 -22.43
C VAL A 130 -0.63 3.10 -22.58
N PHE A 131 -0.28 2.00 -21.91
CA PHE A 131 0.95 1.29 -22.20
C PHE A 131 0.66 0.22 -23.24
N ASP A 132 1.56 0.05 -24.19
CA ASP A 132 1.44 -1.02 -25.18
C ASP A 132 1.49 -2.38 -24.46
N GLU A 133 0.40 -3.16 -24.54
CA GLU A 133 0.29 -4.48 -23.92
C GLU A 133 1.35 -5.49 -24.45
N SER A 134 1.98 -5.18 -25.59
CA SER A 134 3.10 -5.99 -26.12
C SER A 134 4.44 -5.68 -25.45
N ILE A 135 4.52 -4.66 -24.60
CA ILE A 135 5.76 -4.27 -23.93
C ILE A 135 6.03 -5.25 -22.77
N HIS A 136 6.99 -6.13 -22.94
CA HIS A 136 7.56 -6.92 -21.87
C HIS A 136 8.33 -6.03 -20.90
N VAL A 137 8.45 -6.48 -19.64
CA VAL A 137 9.26 -5.79 -18.62
C VAL A 137 10.65 -5.48 -19.15
N THR A 138 11.00 -4.22 -19.21
CA THR A 138 12.29 -3.73 -19.70
C THR A 138 13.31 -3.59 -18.56
N GLY A 139 14.57 -3.41 -18.90
CA GLY A 139 15.59 -3.07 -17.90
C GLY A 139 15.30 -1.76 -17.15
N MET A 140 14.62 -0.81 -17.82
CA MET A 140 14.21 0.44 -17.18
C MET A 140 13.12 0.22 -16.13
N ASP A 141 12.15 -0.68 -16.37
CA ASP A 141 11.12 -1.03 -15.39
C ASP A 141 11.73 -1.67 -14.15
N ILE A 142 12.77 -2.49 -14.32
CA ILE A 142 13.51 -3.06 -13.19
C ILE A 142 14.22 -1.96 -12.39
N VAL A 143 14.87 -1.02 -13.07
CA VAL A 143 15.51 0.13 -12.39
C VAL A 143 14.48 0.95 -11.61
N PHE A 144 13.33 1.26 -12.22
CA PHE A 144 12.25 1.98 -11.55
C PHE A 144 11.67 1.19 -10.38
N CYS A 145 11.49 -0.13 -10.53
CA CYS A 145 11.03 -1.00 -9.47
C CYS A 145 11.99 -0.97 -8.27
N ILE A 146 13.28 -1.18 -8.50
CA ILE A 146 14.29 -1.20 -7.43
C ILE A 146 14.39 0.17 -6.76
N PHE A 147 14.57 1.24 -7.54
CA PHE A 147 14.73 2.59 -7.00
C PHE A 147 13.49 3.05 -6.24
N GLY A 148 12.30 2.87 -6.84
CA GLY A 148 11.04 3.22 -6.20
C GLY A 148 10.79 2.44 -4.91
N SER A 149 11.08 1.13 -4.91
CA SER A 149 10.96 0.29 -3.72
C SER A 149 11.87 0.75 -2.60
N LEU A 150 13.13 1.09 -2.91
CA LEU A 150 14.09 1.61 -1.92
C LEU A 150 13.60 2.94 -1.33
N VAL A 151 13.07 3.84 -2.16
CA VAL A 151 12.52 5.12 -1.71
C VAL A 151 11.33 4.91 -0.77
N PHE A 152 10.37 4.06 -1.14
CA PHE A 152 9.19 3.79 -0.30
C PHE A 152 9.57 3.13 1.02
N ILE A 153 10.48 2.18 1.01
CA ILE A 153 10.98 1.53 2.23
C ILE A 153 11.69 2.55 3.13
N ALA A 154 12.56 3.39 2.56
CA ALA A 154 13.26 4.43 3.31
C ALA A 154 12.28 5.43 3.96
N LEU A 155 11.28 5.89 3.21
CA LEU A 155 10.23 6.78 3.72
C LEU A 155 9.39 6.10 4.80
N ALA A 156 9.06 4.81 4.65
CA ALA A 156 8.33 4.05 5.64
C ALA A 156 9.08 4.00 6.98
N PHE A 157 10.36 3.65 6.96
CA PHE A 157 11.18 3.65 8.17
C PHE A 157 11.38 5.05 8.76
N TYR A 158 11.47 6.08 7.92
CA TYR A 158 11.52 7.46 8.39
C TYR A 158 10.22 7.85 9.12
N LEU A 159 9.05 7.43 8.62
CA LEU A 159 7.76 7.71 9.25
C LEU A 159 7.64 7.07 10.64
N ILE A 160 8.07 5.83 10.82
CA ILE A 160 7.96 5.11 12.09
C ILE A 160 9.23 5.15 12.95
N ARG A 161 10.18 6.07 12.65
CA ARG A 161 11.45 6.21 13.36
C ARG A 161 11.28 6.34 14.88
N PRO A 162 12.28 5.97 15.69
CA PRO A 162 12.19 5.95 17.17
C PRO A 162 11.66 7.26 17.77
N ALA A 163 12.04 8.41 17.21
CA ALA A 163 11.57 9.73 17.66
C ALA A 163 10.03 9.92 17.58
N LYS A 164 9.34 9.07 16.80
CA LYS A 164 7.88 9.10 16.62
C LYS A 164 7.13 8.03 17.41
N ARG A 165 7.86 7.17 18.10
CA ARG A 165 7.27 6.03 18.81
C ARG A 165 6.26 6.45 19.88
N ALA A 166 6.58 7.43 20.72
CA ALA A 166 5.68 7.88 21.78
C ALA A 166 4.36 8.42 21.23
N GLU A 167 4.40 9.17 20.12
CA GLU A 167 3.19 9.66 19.45
C GLU A 167 2.33 8.50 18.93
N MET A 168 2.97 7.47 18.33
CA MET A 168 2.28 6.29 17.82
C MET A 168 1.69 5.44 18.94
N GLU A 169 2.41 5.25 20.05
CA GLU A 169 1.90 4.54 21.24
C GLU A 169 0.65 5.23 21.78
N ALA A 170 0.68 6.56 21.93
CA ALA A 170 -0.47 7.32 22.38
C ALA A 170 -1.66 7.20 21.41
N LEU A 171 -1.41 7.28 20.10
CA LEU A 171 -2.44 7.16 19.07
C LEU A 171 -3.13 5.79 19.08
N TRP A 172 -2.39 4.74 19.42
CA TRP A 172 -2.91 3.37 19.42
C TRP A 172 -3.36 2.87 20.79
N ALA A 173 -3.20 3.67 21.88
CA ALA A 173 -3.53 3.27 23.24
C ALA A 173 -5.00 2.83 23.40
N ASP A 174 -5.94 3.55 22.78
CA ASP A 174 -7.37 3.24 22.86
C ASP A 174 -7.75 1.94 22.15
N SER A 175 -6.89 1.45 21.21
CA SER A 175 -7.13 0.19 20.51
C SER A 175 -7.05 -1.02 21.43
N TRP A 176 -6.46 -0.84 22.61
CA TRP A 176 -6.26 -1.89 23.61
C TRP A 176 -7.39 -1.98 24.62
N SER A 177 -8.24 -0.96 24.70
CA SER A 177 -9.27 -0.83 25.77
C SER A 177 -10.55 -1.61 25.49
N PHE A 178 -10.81 -2.05 24.28
CA PHE A 178 -12.03 -2.80 23.91
C PHE A 178 -12.24 -4.16 24.62
N GLY A 179 -11.42 -4.51 25.59
CA GLY A 179 -11.57 -5.75 26.38
C GLY A 179 -11.77 -5.55 27.87
N ASN A 180 -11.62 -4.32 28.39
CA ASN A 180 -11.60 -4.10 29.85
C ASN A 180 -12.87 -3.41 30.41
N GLU A 181 -13.82 -2.99 29.59
CA GLU A 181 -15.05 -2.34 30.10
C GLU A 181 -16.06 -3.34 30.70
N ASN A 182 -15.93 -4.63 30.45
CA ASN A 182 -16.82 -5.65 31.01
C ASN A 182 -16.44 -6.12 32.43
N GLY A 183 -15.39 -5.53 33.03
CA GLY A 183 -14.91 -5.88 34.37
C GLY A 183 -15.29 -4.89 35.48
N LYS A 184 -15.92 -3.76 35.16
CA LYS A 184 -16.37 -2.79 36.16
C LYS A 184 -17.87 -2.52 36.05
N THR A 185 -18.66 -3.51 36.40
CA THR A 185 -20.06 -3.28 36.73
C THR A 185 -20.41 -4.07 37.96
N ARG A 186 -20.78 -3.28 38.98
CA ARG A 186 -21.54 -3.64 40.18
C ARG A 186 -20.77 -4.27 41.33
N ALA A 187 -20.27 -3.46 42.20
CA ALA A 187 -20.44 -3.59 43.65
C ALA A 187 -21.17 -2.37 44.16
#